data_39a2178642bc995cfcf9979899fb211b
#
_entry.id   39a2178642bc995cfcf9979899fb211b
#
_cell.length_a   1.000
_cell.length_b   1.000
_cell.length_c   1.000
_cell.angle_alpha   90.00
_cell.angle_beta   90.00
_cell.angle_gamma   90.00
#
_symmetry.space_group_name_H-M   'P 1'
#
loop_
_entity.id
_entity.type
_entity.pdbx_description
1 polymer ?
#
loop_
_entity_poly.entity_id
_entity_poly.type
_entity_poly.pdbx_seq_one_letter_code
_entity_poly.pdbx_strand_id
1 'polypeptide(L)'
;MRTPHIVPLSRQAIALLKQIQELSGHLDLVFPGDHNPYKPMSENTTNRALRLMGYDTKTEICGHGLRAMACSALVVSDLWSRDTVERQMSHQERNSVRAAYVHKAEHLEARKAMMQWWSDYLDVCREGYVAPYIYARQHKAA
;
A
#
# COMPACT_ATOMS: atom_id res chain seq x y z
N MET A 1 -15.23 -3.80 17.49
CA MET A 1 -14.22 -2.74 17.72
C MET A 1 -13.26 -2.72 16.55
N ARG A 2 -13.02 -1.57 15.92
CA ARG A 2 -11.96 -1.44 14.90
C ARG A 2 -10.63 -1.27 15.65
N THR A 3 -9.72 -2.22 15.48
CA THR A 3 -8.38 -2.14 16.05
C THR A 3 -7.58 -1.09 15.25
N PRO A 4 -6.88 -0.15 15.90
CA PRO A 4 -5.99 0.78 15.22
C PRO A 4 -4.98 0.01 14.36
N HIS A 5 -4.75 0.46 13.13
CA HIS A 5 -3.80 -0.13 12.21
C HIS A 5 -2.78 0.92 11.79
N ILE A 6 -1.53 0.76 12.24
CA ILE A 6 -0.43 1.65 11.87
C ILE A 6 0.04 1.23 10.46
N VAL A 7 0.13 2.18 9.55
CA VAL A 7 0.64 1.98 8.19
C VAL A 7 1.96 2.72 8.06
N PRO A 8 3.12 2.04 8.02
CA PRO A 8 4.39 2.68 7.77
C PRO A 8 4.45 3.21 6.33
N LEU A 9 5.02 4.38 6.16
CA LEU A 9 5.12 5.07 4.88
C LEU A 9 6.57 5.05 4.38
N SER A 10 6.75 4.86 3.08
CA SER A 10 8.04 5.04 2.41
C SER A 10 8.37 6.52 2.22
N ARG A 11 9.64 6.82 1.91
CA ARG A 11 10.08 8.19 1.58
C ARG A 11 9.27 8.79 0.42
N GLN A 12 9.01 7.99 -0.61
CA GLN A 12 8.24 8.39 -1.79
C GLN A 12 6.78 8.72 -1.41
N ALA A 13 6.14 7.89 -0.59
CA ALA A 13 4.79 8.13 -0.12
C ALA A 13 4.72 9.42 0.74
N ILE A 14 5.70 9.65 1.60
CA ILE A 14 5.79 10.89 2.39
C ILE A 14 5.95 12.11 1.48
N ALA A 15 6.79 12.02 0.44
CA ALA A 15 6.99 13.11 -0.51
C ALA A 15 5.68 13.46 -1.24
N LEU A 16 4.92 12.46 -1.69
CA LEU A 16 3.61 12.66 -2.31
C LEU A 16 2.59 13.27 -1.35
N LEU A 17 2.55 12.80 -0.10
CA LEU A 17 1.65 13.34 0.91
C LEU A 17 1.96 14.79 1.26
N LYS A 18 3.25 15.19 1.26
CA LYS A 18 3.64 16.60 1.43
C LYS A 18 3.15 17.49 0.29
N GLN A 19 3.17 17.00 -0.96
CA GLN A 19 2.59 17.74 -2.09
C GLN A 19 1.06 17.87 -1.93
N ILE A 20 0.38 16.81 -1.49
CA ILE A 20 -1.07 16.85 -1.23
C ILE A 20 -1.38 17.80 -0.07
N GLN A 21 -0.52 17.90 0.92
CA GLN A 21 -0.68 18.83 2.04
C GLN A 21 -0.75 20.31 1.59
N GLU A 22 -0.10 20.67 0.51
CA GLU A 22 -0.22 22.02 -0.06
C GLU A 22 -1.66 22.33 -0.53
N LEU A 23 -2.41 21.30 -0.93
CA LEU A 23 -3.77 21.40 -1.44
C LEU A 23 -4.84 21.28 -0.33
N SER A 24 -4.68 20.30 0.56
CA SER A 24 -5.68 19.95 1.56
C SER A 24 -5.22 20.07 3.02
N GLY A 25 -4.02 20.58 3.28
CA GLY A 25 -3.44 20.64 4.63
C GLY A 25 -4.15 21.60 5.60
N HIS A 26 -5.05 22.44 5.11
CA HIS A 26 -5.94 23.28 5.92
C HIS A 26 -7.23 22.54 6.36
N LEU A 27 -7.42 21.29 5.94
CA LEU A 27 -8.57 20.43 6.24
C LEU A 27 -8.16 19.27 7.16
N ASP A 28 -9.11 18.69 7.86
CA ASP A 28 -8.89 17.52 8.72
C ASP A 28 -8.63 16.22 7.94
N LEU A 29 -8.93 16.22 6.64
CA LEU A 29 -8.80 15.05 5.77
C LEU A 29 -7.71 15.26 4.72
N VAL A 30 -6.83 14.27 4.58
CA VAL A 30 -5.81 14.25 3.50
C VAL A 30 -6.47 14.19 2.12
N PHE A 31 -7.54 13.38 2.00
CA PHE A 31 -8.33 13.23 0.78
C PHE A 31 -9.78 13.64 1.03
N PRO A 32 -10.09 14.92 1.01
CA PRO A 32 -11.46 15.40 1.19
C PRO A 32 -12.35 15.09 -0.02
N GLY A 33 -13.64 15.06 0.21
CA GLY A 33 -14.63 14.91 -0.86
C GLY A 33 -14.77 16.20 -1.68
N ASP A 34 -14.99 16.05 -2.99
CA ASP A 34 -15.12 17.15 -3.94
C ASP A 34 -16.31 18.06 -3.60
N HIS A 35 -17.47 17.48 -3.27
CA HIS A 35 -18.67 18.23 -2.93
C HIS A 35 -18.78 18.62 -1.46
N ASN A 36 -18.03 17.96 -0.57
CA ASN A 36 -18.07 18.25 0.85
C ASN A 36 -16.69 17.97 1.46
N PRO A 37 -15.90 19.01 1.77
CA PRO A 37 -14.55 18.87 2.28
C PRO A 37 -14.47 18.28 3.70
N TYR A 38 -15.57 18.21 4.43
CA TYR A 38 -15.66 17.56 5.75
C TYR A 38 -15.96 16.06 5.69
N LYS A 39 -16.15 15.51 4.49
CA LYS A 39 -16.30 14.07 4.26
C LYS A 39 -15.13 13.54 3.45
N PRO A 40 -14.72 12.29 3.66
CA PRO A 40 -13.67 11.70 2.83
C PRO A 40 -14.13 11.54 1.38
N MET A 41 -13.19 11.54 0.45
CA MET A 41 -13.48 11.25 -0.94
C MET A 41 -14.11 9.84 -1.08
N SER A 42 -14.91 9.67 -2.13
CA SER A 42 -15.56 8.39 -2.42
C SER A 42 -14.53 7.29 -2.70
N GLU A 43 -14.80 6.07 -2.23
CA GLU A 43 -13.99 4.88 -2.54
C GLU A 43 -13.84 4.63 -4.05
N ASN A 44 -14.82 5.07 -4.84
CA ASN A 44 -14.78 4.98 -6.30
C ASN A 44 -13.93 6.05 -6.99
N THR A 45 -13.42 7.04 -6.27
CA THR A 45 -12.65 8.15 -6.87
C THR A 45 -11.39 7.64 -7.59
N THR A 46 -10.67 6.69 -6.99
CA THR A 46 -9.50 6.07 -7.63
C THR A 46 -9.85 5.38 -8.94
N ASN A 47 -10.92 4.60 -8.96
CA ASN A 47 -11.36 3.91 -10.18
C ASN A 47 -11.87 4.91 -11.24
N ARG A 48 -12.50 6.01 -10.82
CA ARG A 48 -12.89 7.10 -11.74
C ARG A 48 -11.67 7.75 -12.36
N ALA A 49 -10.63 8.04 -11.57
CA ALA A 49 -9.38 8.60 -12.07
C ALA A 49 -8.72 7.67 -13.09
N LEU A 50 -8.62 6.38 -12.81
CA LEU A 50 -8.09 5.38 -13.74
C LEU A 50 -8.86 5.37 -15.06
N ARG A 51 -10.21 5.43 -15.03
CA ARG A 51 -11.02 5.50 -16.25
C ARG A 51 -10.79 6.79 -17.04
N LEU A 52 -10.60 7.93 -16.37
CA LEU A 52 -10.27 9.20 -17.03
C LEU A 52 -8.89 9.16 -17.70
N MET A 53 -7.98 8.34 -17.18
CA MET A 53 -6.66 8.07 -17.80
C MET A 53 -6.75 7.07 -18.96
N GLY A 54 -7.93 6.50 -19.26
CA GLY A 54 -8.15 5.58 -20.37
C GLY A 54 -8.12 4.09 -20.02
N TYR A 55 -7.95 3.73 -18.74
CA TYR A 55 -7.93 2.32 -18.31
C TYR A 55 -9.34 1.74 -18.13
N ASP A 56 -9.54 0.49 -18.54
CA ASP A 56 -10.74 -0.28 -18.16
C ASP A 56 -10.58 -0.85 -16.75
N THR A 57 -11.37 -0.32 -15.82
CA THR A 57 -11.30 -0.75 -14.42
C THR A 57 -11.99 -2.08 -14.12
N LYS A 58 -12.57 -2.74 -15.13
CA LYS A 58 -13.13 -4.09 -15.01
C LYS A 58 -12.15 -5.18 -15.48
N THR A 59 -11.36 -4.88 -16.50
CA THR A 59 -10.53 -5.89 -17.19
C THR A 59 -9.02 -5.61 -17.08
N GLU A 60 -8.61 -4.35 -16.86
CA GLU A 60 -7.19 -3.99 -16.83
C GLU A 60 -6.69 -3.72 -15.41
N ILE A 61 -7.13 -2.61 -14.79
CA ILE A 61 -6.61 -2.19 -13.49
C ILE A 61 -7.67 -1.46 -12.67
N CYS A 62 -7.75 -1.78 -11.37
CA CYS A 62 -8.58 -1.06 -10.42
C CYS A 62 -7.84 -0.83 -9.11
N GLY A 63 -8.40 0.02 -8.23
CA GLY A 63 -7.79 0.31 -6.93
C GLY A 63 -7.53 -0.95 -6.08
N HIS A 64 -8.44 -1.95 -6.13
CA HIS A 64 -8.22 -3.23 -5.46
C HIS A 64 -7.12 -4.06 -6.13
N GLY A 65 -7.02 -4.01 -7.46
CA GLY A 65 -5.96 -4.68 -8.22
C GLY A 65 -4.57 -4.16 -7.88
N LEU A 66 -4.41 -2.85 -7.64
CA LEU A 66 -3.14 -2.27 -7.18
C LEU A 66 -2.68 -2.88 -5.84
N ARG A 67 -3.62 -3.11 -4.93
CA ARG A 67 -3.35 -3.78 -3.65
C ARG A 67 -2.96 -5.25 -3.84
N ALA A 68 -3.67 -5.98 -4.71
CA ALA A 68 -3.36 -7.36 -5.02
C ALA A 68 -1.98 -7.49 -5.68
N MET A 69 -1.62 -6.57 -6.58
CA MET A 69 -0.31 -6.49 -7.22
C MET A 69 0.81 -6.33 -6.18
N ALA A 70 0.65 -5.39 -5.24
CA ALA A 70 1.63 -5.19 -4.17
C ALA A 70 1.80 -6.44 -3.31
N CYS A 71 0.69 -7.06 -2.89
CA CYS A 71 0.71 -8.30 -2.11
C CYS A 71 1.46 -9.42 -2.85
N SER A 72 1.13 -9.65 -4.12
CA SER A 72 1.77 -10.68 -4.94
C SER A 72 3.26 -10.44 -5.13
N ALA A 73 3.67 -9.20 -5.43
CA ALA A 73 5.07 -8.85 -5.62
C ALA A 73 5.89 -9.03 -4.33
N LEU A 74 5.35 -8.62 -3.19
CA LEU A 74 5.99 -8.80 -1.88
C LEU A 74 6.14 -10.26 -1.49
N VAL A 75 5.16 -11.11 -1.79
CA VAL A 75 5.24 -12.56 -1.58
C VAL A 75 6.28 -13.18 -2.53
N VAL A 76 6.25 -12.83 -3.82
CA VAL A 76 7.19 -13.36 -4.83
C VAL A 76 8.63 -12.91 -4.58
N SER A 77 8.85 -11.77 -3.91
CA SER A 77 10.19 -11.30 -3.56
C SER A 77 10.92 -12.25 -2.62
N ASP A 78 10.19 -13.04 -1.82
CA ASP A 78 10.71 -13.98 -0.80
C ASP A 78 11.60 -13.33 0.28
N LEU A 79 11.46 -12.01 0.47
CA LEU A 79 12.19 -11.25 1.49
C LEU A 79 11.43 -11.12 2.81
N TRP A 80 10.11 -11.29 2.79
CA TRP A 80 9.23 -10.93 3.89
C TRP A 80 8.43 -12.13 4.36
N SER A 81 8.29 -12.29 5.68
CA SER A 81 7.41 -13.33 6.20
C SER A 81 5.96 -13.06 5.77
N ARG A 82 5.21 -14.15 5.57
CA ARG A 82 3.78 -14.05 5.25
C ARG A 82 3.02 -13.20 6.25
N ASP A 83 3.32 -13.35 7.55
CA ASP A 83 2.65 -12.60 8.61
C ASP A 83 2.93 -11.08 8.50
N THR A 84 4.14 -10.68 8.07
CA THR A 84 4.48 -9.28 7.80
C THR A 84 3.64 -8.70 6.66
N VAL A 85 3.50 -9.45 5.56
CA VAL A 85 2.69 -9.02 4.40
C VAL A 85 1.21 -8.97 4.76
N GLU A 86 0.66 -10.01 5.40
CA GLU A 86 -0.74 -10.07 5.83
C GLU A 86 -1.08 -8.94 6.82
N ARG A 87 -0.17 -8.65 7.76
CA ARG A 87 -0.35 -7.54 8.69
C ARG A 87 -0.37 -6.20 7.98
N GLN A 88 0.50 -5.96 7.00
CA GLN A 88 0.49 -4.74 6.19
C GLN A 88 -0.79 -4.60 5.39
N MET A 89 -1.30 -5.70 4.85
CA MET A 89 -2.56 -5.73 4.12
C MET A 89 -3.79 -5.68 5.03
N SER A 90 -3.62 -5.61 6.37
CA SER A 90 -4.76 -5.62 7.32
C SER A 90 -5.74 -6.78 7.05
N HIS A 91 -5.23 -7.91 6.58
CA HIS A 91 -6.04 -9.11 6.41
C HIS A 91 -6.37 -9.69 7.77
N GLN A 92 -7.63 -10.09 7.96
CA GLN A 92 -8.05 -10.76 9.19
C GLN A 92 -7.61 -12.23 9.16
N GLU A 93 -6.87 -12.64 10.20
CA GLU A 93 -6.59 -14.06 10.41
C GLU A 93 -7.89 -14.78 10.79
N ARG A 94 -8.27 -15.78 10.00
CA ARG A 94 -9.50 -16.56 10.22
C ARG A 94 -9.36 -17.57 11.37
N ASN A 95 -8.13 -17.96 11.69
CA ASN A 95 -7.86 -18.85 12.82
C ASN A 95 -7.78 -18.03 14.10
N SER A 96 -8.77 -18.18 14.99
CA SER A 96 -8.89 -17.40 16.23
C SER A 96 -7.71 -17.57 17.19
N VAL A 97 -7.10 -18.75 17.24
CA VAL A 97 -5.93 -19.02 18.08
C VAL A 97 -4.71 -18.28 17.53
N ARG A 98 -4.45 -18.37 16.22
CA ARG A 98 -3.36 -17.65 15.56
C ARG A 98 -3.58 -16.14 15.62
N ALA A 99 -4.80 -15.65 15.45
CA ALA A 99 -5.16 -14.24 15.55
C ALA A 99 -4.73 -13.64 16.90
N ALA A 100 -4.90 -14.34 18.01
CA ALA A 100 -4.52 -13.86 19.32
C ALA A 100 -3.01 -13.62 19.50
N TYR A 101 -2.17 -14.39 18.78
CA TYR A 101 -0.71 -14.22 18.82
C TYR A 101 -0.22 -13.21 17.76
N VAL A 102 -0.76 -13.25 16.55
CA VAL A 102 -0.36 -12.38 15.43
C VAL A 102 -0.80 -10.93 15.69
N HIS A 103 -1.94 -10.70 16.34
CA HIS A 103 -2.40 -9.35 16.68
C HIS A 103 -1.47 -8.59 17.65
N LYS A 104 -0.66 -9.28 18.45
CA LYS A 104 0.31 -8.64 19.34
C LYS A 104 1.61 -8.25 18.64
N ALA A 105 1.96 -8.91 17.54
CA ALA A 105 3.17 -8.63 16.79
C ALA A 105 2.86 -7.64 15.67
N GLU A 106 3.25 -6.39 15.84
CA GLU A 106 3.02 -5.34 14.84
C GLU A 106 3.97 -5.48 13.63
N HIS A 107 5.06 -6.26 13.74
CA HIS A 107 6.11 -6.39 12.71
C HIS A 107 6.55 -5.03 12.13
N LEU A 108 6.53 -3.98 12.96
CA LEU A 108 6.59 -2.60 12.46
C LEU A 108 7.89 -2.31 11.72
N GLU A 109 9.03 -2.76 12.26
CA GLU A 109 10.34 -2.51 11.63
C GLU A 109 10.46 -3.27 10.29
N ALA A 110 10.04 -4.53 10.25
CA ALA A 110 10.01 -5.30 9.01
C ALA A 110 9.04 -4.66 7.98
N ARG A 111 7.90 -4.14 8.43
CA ARG A 111 6.94 -3.45 7.55
C ARG A 111 7.46 -2.11 7.05
N LYS A 112 8.22 -1.36 7.84
CA LYS A 112 8.90 -0.14 7.38
C LYS A 112 9.88 -0.46 6.25
N ALA A 113 10.76 -1.44 6.46
CA ALA A 113 11.71 -1.88 5.44
C ALA A 113 11.00 -2.40 4.19
N MET A 114 9.94 -3.19 4.36
CA MET A 114 9.13 -3.73 3.28
C MET A 114 8.47 -2.63 2.43
N MET A 115 7.88 -1.62 3.06
CA MET A 115 7.23 -0.52 2.33
C MET A 115 8.24 0.37 1.62
N GLN A 116 9.43 0.55 2.18
CA GLN A 116 10.50 1.26 1.49
C GLN A 116 11.00 0.46 0.28
N TRP A 117 11.28 -0.83 0.45
CA TRP A 117 11.67 -1.73 -0.65
C TRP A 117 10.62 -1.74 -1.77
N TRP A 118 9.34 -1.80 -1.42
CA TRP A 118 8.23 -1.76 -2.39
C TRP A 118 8.26 -0.50 -3.24
N SER A 119 8.46 0.66 -2.61
CA SER A 119 8.51 1.93 -3.33
C SER A 119 9.76 2.07 -4.21
N ASP A 120 10.92 1.60 -3.73
CA ASP A 120 12.15 1.58 -4.52
C ASP A 120 12.03 0.62 -5.72
N TYR A 121 11.35 -0.52 -5.54
CA TYR A 121 11.02 -1.45 -6.63
C TYR A 121 10.11 -0.80 -7.68
N LEU A 122 9.08 -0.04 -7.27
CA LEU A 122 8.22 0.68 -8.19
C LEU A 122 8.98 1.76 -8.98
N ASP A 123 9.93 2.44 -8.36
CA ASP A 123 10.78 3.43 -9.05
C ASP A 123 11.61 2.75 -10.15
N VAL A 124 12.17 1.56 -9.90
CA VAL A 124 12.87 0.79 -10.95
C VAL A 124 11.92 0.34 -12.05
N CYS A 125 10.73 -0.11 -11.71
CA CYS A 125 9.72 -0.54 -12.71
C CYS A 125 9.24 0.60 -13.62
N ARG A 126 9.43 1.87 -13.26
CA ARG A 126 9.14 3.03 -14.14
C ARG A 126 10.08 3.09 -15.36
N GLU A 127 11.31 2.62 -15.20
CA GLU A 127 12.29 2.56 -16.31
C GLU A 127 12.13 1.28 -17.14
N GLY A 128 11.50 0.25 -16.60
CA GLY A 128 11.23 -1.01 -17.26
C GLY A 128 10.86 -2.11 -16.27
N TYR A 129 10.02 -3.05 -16.69
CA TYR A 129 9.59 -4.13 -15.81
C TYR A 129 10.75 -5.03 -15.41
N VAL A 130 10.88 -5.23 -14.10
CA VAL A 130 11.78 -6.21 -13.49
C VAL A 130 10.96 -7.15 -12.62
N ALA A 131 11.18 -8.47 -12.71
CA ALA A 131 10.45 -9.40 -11.85
C ALA A 131 10.85 -9.22 -10.38
N PRO A 132 9.89 -9.26 -9.41
CA PRO A 132 10.15 -8.96 -8.01
C PRO A 132 11.27 -9.81 -7.40
N TYR A 133 11.36 -11.10 -7.74
CA TYR A 133 12.41 -12.00 -7.24
C TYR A 133 13.80 -11.66 -7.79
N ILE A 134 13.90 -11.11 -9.01
CA ILE A 134 15.17 -10.66 -9.60
C ILE A 134 15.64 -9.41 -8.85
N TYR A 135 14.74 -8.43 -8.69
CA TYR A 135 15.04 -7.21 -7.95
C TYR A 135 15.45 -7.52 -6.49
N ALA A 136 14.76 -8.45 -5.84
CA ALA A 136 15.05 -8.88 -4.47
C ALA A 136 16.46 -9.49 -4.30
N ARG A 137 16.95 -10.22 -5.29
CA ARG A 137 18.30 -10.78 -5.27
C ARG A 137 19.40 -9.72 -5.35
N GLN A 138 19.12 -8.63 -6.05
CA GLN A 138 20.06 -7.52 -6.24
C GLN A 138 20.00 -6.52 -5.08
N HIS A 139 18.84 -6.37 -4.45
CA HIS A 139 18.52 -5.37 -3.44
C HIS A 139 17.92 -6.04 -2.21
N LYS A 140 18.72 -6.90 -1.53
CA LYS A 140 18.28 -7.44 -0.23
C LYS A 140 18.07 -6.27 0.73
N ALA A 141 16.93 -6.27 1.44
CA ALA A 141 16.69 -5.29 2.48
C ALA A 141 17.82 -5.39 3.52
N ALA A 142 18.49 -4.27 3.76
CA ALA A 142 19.51 -4.15 4.79
C ALA A 142 18.91 -4.25 6.19
#